data_2ecc1e66349702f04ea7176cec75917c
#
_entry.id   2ecc1e66349702f04ea7176cec75917c
#
_cell.length_a   1.000
_cell.length_b   1.000
_cell.length_c   1.000
_cell.angle_alpha   90.00
_cell.angle_beta   90.00
_cell.angle_gamma   90.00
#
_symmetry.space_group_name_H-M   'P 1'
#
loop_
_entity.id
_entity.type
_entity.pdbx_description
1 polymer ?
#
loop_
_entity_poly.entity_id
_entity_poly.type
_entity_poly.pdbx_seq_one_letter_code
_entity_poly.pdbx_strand_id
1 'polypeptide(L)'
;MPKGQPDFLPSTGCHSSEASHNWHSSTNKIVFASALNILTKQPVTTDISGQFIFLGTGTSVGIPAIGCGCAVCSSSDPRNRRSRCSVALGLPEGNLLIDSGPDLRMQLLRERIGIVHAVLYTHEHADHLFGLDDLRLVPFYLGYPVPLYCEPTVQRRIQKSFDYAFTGNRPSHPGAVPKLTLHTIGTDSFSLLGVEVTPLRLKHGADFEVLGFRFGNIAYCTDTDEIPLETMSRLKGLDVLILDALRPRPHVTHFSLDEAVEVAHRVGARQTFFTHMSHELEHEATCKSLPDGMDLAYDGLKIPLT
;
A
#
# COMPACT_ATOMS: atom_id res chain seq x y z
N MET A 1 -66.21 1.78 -4.54
CA MET A 1 -67.11 0.99 -5.38
C MET A 1 -66.38 0.43 -6.56
N PRO A 2 -66.71 -0.78 -6.90
CA PRO A 2 -65.74 -1.80 -7.34
C PRO A 2 -65.92 -2.18 -8.80
N LYS A 3 -65.12 -3.15 -9.19
CA LYS A 3 -65.34 -4.19 -10.23
C LYS A 3 -64.12 -4.27 -11.17
N GLY A 4 -63.59 -5.36 -11.53
CA GLY A 4 -63.88 -6.77 -11.29
C GLY A 4 -62.82 -7.57 -12.03
N GLN A 5 -62.44 -8.66 -11.46
CA GLN A 5 -61.80 -9.77 -12.17
C GLN A 5 -62.76 -10.40 -13.19
N PRO A 6 -62.25 -11.19 -14.09
CA PRO A 6 -62.69 -12.60 -14.02
C PRO A 6 -61.57 -13.64 -14.19
N ASP A 7 -61.96 -14.75 -13.60
CA ASP A 7 -61.37 -16.06 -13.54
C ASP A 7 -61.37 -16.84 -14.86
N PHE A 8 -60.65 -17.95 -14.78
CA PHE A 8 -60.91 -19.33 -15.19
C PHE A 8 -59.93 -20.02 -16.12
N LEU A 9 -59.25 -20.94 -15.52
CA LEU A 9 -58.90 -22.36 -15.74
C LEU A 9 -59.51 -23.08 -16.96
N PRO A 10 -59.13 -24.35 -17.32
CA PRO A 10 -58.00 -25.19 -16.93
C PRO A 10 -57.37 -26.07 -18.07
N SER A 11 -56.26 -26.77 -17.64
CA SER A 11 -55.85 -28.12 -18.01
C SER A 11 -55.75 -28.58 -19.46
N THR A 12 -54.59 -29.07 -19.84
CA THR A 12 -54.43 -30.50 -20.24
C THR A 12 -52.92 -30.87 -20.17
N GLY A 13 -52.63 -31.99 -19.58
CA GLY A 13 -51.30 -32.59 -19.50
C GLY A 13 -50.87 -33.25 -20.81
N CYS A 14 -49.60 -33.43 -20.98
CA CYS A 14 -49.04 -34.58 -21.71
C CYS A 14 -47.54 -34.76 -21.47
N HIS A 15 -47.23 -35.91 -20.97
CA HIS A 15 -46.02 -36.77 -21.19
C HIS A 15 -44.61 -36.27 -20.99
N SER A 16 -43.99 -36.91 -20.02
CA SER A 16 -42.58 -37.21 -19.82
C SER A 16 -41.82 -37.59 -21.12
N SER A 17 -40.68 -36.93 -21.32
CA SER A 17 -39.56 -37.57 -21.98
C SER A 17 -38.27 -37.13 -21.26
N GLU A 18 -37.66 -38.09 -20.59
CA GLU A 18 -36.34 -38.00 -20.03
C GLU A 18 -35.35 -37.72 -21.17
N ALA A 19 -34.77 -36.53 -21.14
CA ALA A 19 -33.54 -36.24 -21.86
C ALA A 19 -32.48 -35.89 -20.84
N SER A 20 -31.76 -36.90 -20.42
CA SER A 20 -30.53 -36.78 -19.62
C SER A 20 -29.49 -35.99 -20.42
N HIS A 21 -29.38 -34.70 -20.14
CA HIS A 21 -28.26 -33.91 -20.68
C HIS A 21 -27.10 -33.96 -19.68
N ASN A 22 -26.17 -34.84 -20.00
CA ASN A 22 -24.81 -34.87 -19.45
C ASN A 22 -24.07 -33.56 -19.81
N TRP A 23 -24.22 -32.52 -19.01
CA TRP A 23 -23.49 -31.27 -19.10
C TRP A 23 -22.62 -31.03 -17.87
N HIS A 24 -21.87 -32.05 -17.42
CA HIS A 24 -20.92 -31.86 -16.32
C HIS A 24 -19.71 -32.77 -16.51
N SER A 25 -18.72 -32.32 -17.32
CA SER A 25 -17.32 -32.79 -17.07
C SER A 25 -16.20 -32.04 -17.80
N SER A 26 -16.46 -31.21 -18.81
CA SER A 26 -15.34 -30.60 -19.56
C SER A 26 -14.95 -29.21 -19.08
N THR A 27 -15.88 -28.40 -18.63
CA THR A 27 -15.59 -27.00 -18.15
C THR A 27 -14.85 -26.97 -16.81
N ASN A 28 -15.17 -27.87 -15.88
CA ASN A 28 -14.48 -27.93 -14.59
C ASN A 28 -13.02 -28.42 -14.71
N LYS A 29 -12.70 -29.29 -15.65
CA LYS A 29 -11.32 -29.75 -15.87
C LYS A 29 -10.41 -28.68 -16.47
N ILE A 30 -10.94 -27.82 -17.34
CA ILE A 30 -10.18 -26.74 -17.98
C ILE A 30 -9.88 -25.62 -16.96
N VAL A 31 -10.84 -25.29 -16.09
CA VAL A 31 -10.66 -24.28 -15.03
C VAL A 31 -9.67 -24.77 -13.95
N PHE A 32 -9.72 -26.06 -13.59
CA PHE A 32 -8.74 -26.65 -12.66
C PHE A 32 -7.33 -26.73 -13.27
N ALA A 33 -7.20 -27.07 -14.55
CA ALA A 33 -5.90 -27.14 -15.21
C ALA A 33 -5.26 -25.75 -15.40
N SER A 34 -6.05 -24.69 -15.64
CA SER A 34 -5.54 -23.32 -15.72
C SER A 34 -5.12 -22.75 -14.35
N ALA A 35 -5.86 -23.05 -13.30
CA ALA A 35 -5.49 -22.69 -11.94
C ALA A 35 -4.23 -23.44 -11.45
N LEU A 36 -4.10 -24.74 -11.80
CA LEU A 36 -2.91 -25.53 -11.49
C LEU A 36 -1.67 -24.99 -12.21
N ASN A 37 -1.82 -24.47 -13.43
CA ASN A 37 -0.71 -23.85 -14.19
C ASN A 37 -0.20 -22.53 -13.58
N ILE A 38 -1.03 -21.80 -12.86
CA ILE A 38 -0.60 -20.60 -12.07
C ILE A 38 0.15 -21.06 -10.82
N LEU A 39 -0.34 -22.12 -10.16
CA LEU A 39 0.23 -22.65 -8.91
C LEU A 39 1.60 -23.33 -9.10
N THR A 40 1.97 -23.71 -10.32
CA THR A 40 3.26 -24.38 -10.61
C THR A 40 4.35 -23.41 -11.07
N LYS A 41 4.03 -22.15 -11.34
CA LYS A 41 5.04 -21.16 -11.75
C LYS A 41 5.63 -20.49 -10.53
N GLN A 42 6.95 -20.55 -10.42
CA GLN A 42 7.69 -19.74 -9.44
C GLN A 42 7.46 -18.26 -9.77
N PRO A 43 7.22 -17.42 -8.76
CA PRO A 43 7.08 -15.99 -8.99
C PRO A 43 8.41 -15.42 -9.51
N VAL A 44 8.31 -14.48 -10.44
CA VAL A 44 9.47 -13.68 -10.84
C VAL A 44 9.65 -12.60 -9.75
N THR A 45 10.66 -12.78 -8.91
CA THR A 45 10.93 -11.85 -7.82
C THR A 45 12.43 -11.61 -7.71
N THR A 46 12.80 -10.37 -7.42
CA THR A 46 14.18 -9.99 -7.05
C THR A 46 14.34 -10.26 -5.55
N ASP A 47 15.50 -10.74 -5.15
CA ASP A 47 15.89 -10.76 -3.74
C ASP A 47 16.18 -9.33 -3.28
N ILE A 48 15.38 -8.87 -2.33
CA ILE A 48 15.51 -7.54 -1.72
C ILE A 48 15.95 -7.62 -0.26
N SER A 49 16.43 -8.77 0.21
CA SER A 49 16.88 -8.98 1.58
C SER A 49 17.86 -7.90 2.04
N GLY A 50 17.64 -7.33 3.21
CA GLY A 50 18.47 -6.26 3.76
C GLY A 50 18.32 -4.90 3.06
N GLN A 51 17.26 -4.68 2.28
CA GLN A 51 17.01 -3.41 1.58
C GLN A 51 15.70 -2.77 2.04
N PHE A 52 15.72 -1.45 2.17
CA PHE A 52 14.55 -0.58 2.21
C PHE A 52 14.43 0.10 0.83
N ILE A 53 13.31 -0.05 0.17
CA ILE A 53 13.08 0.42 -1.21
C ILE A 53 11.94 1.41 -1.23
N PHE A 54 12.19 2.61 -1.75
CA PHE A 54 11.13 3.59 -2.01
C PHE A 54 10.38 3.19 -3.28
N LEU A 55 9.17 2.65 -3.13
CA LEU A 55 8.31 2.29 -4.26
C LEU A 55 7.65 3.52 -4.87
N GLY A 56 7.31 4.50 -4.05
CA GLY A 56 6.75 5.77 -4.45
C GLY A 56 7.09 6.86 -3.44
N THR A 57 7.29 8.07 -3.92
CA THR A 57 7.76 9.23 -3.12
C THR A 57 6.92 10.48 -3.32
N GLY A 58 5.84 10.38 -4.11
CA GLY A 58 4.95 11.47 -4.44
C GLY A 58 3.74 11.58 -3.51
N THR A 59 3.19 12.76 -3.47
CA THR A 59 1.93 13.08 -2.80
C THR A 59 0.72 12.37 -3.44
N SER A 60 -0.45 12.54 -2.86
CA SER A 60 -1.72 11.86 -3.23
C SER A 60 -2.10 11.96 -4.71
N VAL A 61 -1.68 13.01 -5.42
CA VAL A 61 -1.96 13.16 -6.86
C VAL A 61 -0.90 12.53 -7.77
N GLY A 62 0.25 12.12 -7.22
CA GLY A 62 1.41 11.67 -8.00
C GLY A 62 2.04 12.76 -8.86
N ILE A 63 3.24 12.52 -9.36
CA ILE A 63 3.98 13.45 -10.23
C ILE A 63 4.45 12.68 -11.48
N PRO A 64 4.07 13.12 -12.70
CA PRO A 64 3.31 14.33 -13.07
C PRO A 64 1.86 14.29 -12.56
N ALA A 65 1.36 15.43 -12.08
CA ALA A 65 -0.05 15.57 -11.75
C ALA A 65 -0.89 15.70 -13.04
N ILE A 66 -2.08 15.09 -13.04
CA ILE A 66 -2.97 15.08 -14.21
C ILE A 66 -3.27 16.52 -14.66
N GLY A 67 -3.00 16.80 -15.93
CA GLY A 67 -3.23 18.12 -16.54
C GLY A 67 -2.21 19.21 -16.19
N CYS A 68 -1.17 18.91 -15.40
CA CYS A 68 -0.17 19.89 -15.02
C CYS A 68 0.97 19.95 -16.04
N GLY A 69 1.24 21.15 -16.54
CA GLY A 69 2.37 21.43 -17.48
C GLY A 69 3.53 22.18 -16.85
N CYS A 70 3.69 22.18 -15.50
CA CYS A 70 4.80 22.86 -14.85
C CYS A 70 6.15 22.19 -15.15
N ALA A 71 7.25 22.88 -14.85
CA ALA A 71 8.61 22.41 -15.14
C ALA A 71 8.91 21.02 -14.54
N VAL A 72 8.45 20.74 -13.32
CA VAL A 72 8.65 19.45 -12.65
C VAL A 72 7.81 18.35 -13.30
N CYS A 73 6.53 18.60 -13.59
CA CYS A 73 5.67 17.61 -14.24
C CYS A 73 6.08 17.32 -15.69
N SER A 74 6.78 18.27 -16.35
CA SER A 74 7.30 18.13 -17.72
C SER A 74 8.78 17.71 -17.76
N SER A 75 9.39 17.49 -16.60
CA SER A 75 10.81 17.16 -16.50
C SER A 75 11.14 15.81 -17.13
N SER A 76 12.31 15.73 -17.78
CA SER A 76 12.88 14.46 -18.26
C SER A 76 13.68 13.72 -17.19
N ASP A 77 13.99 14.36 -16.05
CA ASP A 77 14.65 13.70 -14.92
C ASP A 77 13.68 12.68 -14.28
N PRO A 78 14.03 11.38 -14.29
CA PRO A 78 13.17 10.35 -13.73
C PRO A 78 12.92 10.52 -12.22
N ARG A 79 13.79 11.24 -11.49
CA ARG A 79 13.62 11.50 -10.05
C ARG A 79 12.49 12.50 -9.77
N ASN A 80 12.07 13.26 -10.78
CA ASN A 80 10.87 14.12 -10.74
C ASN A 80 9.58 13.36 -11.13
N ARG A 81 9.65 12.05 -11.39
CA ARG A 81 8.49 11.19 -11.59
C ARG A 81 8.25 10.41 -10.30
N ARG A 82 7.20 10.76 -9.59
CA ARG A 82 6.92 10.25 -8.24
C ARG A 82 5.53 9.65 -8.20
N SER A 83 5.45 8.32 -8.08
CA SER A 83 4.21 7.61 -7.79
C SER A 83 3.83 7.82 -6.32
N ARG A 84 2.56 7.49 -5.94
CA ARG A 84 2.06 7.67 -4.56
C ARG A 84 2.92 6.91 -3.57
N CYS A 85 3.06 7.47 -2.37
CA CYS A 85 3.94 6.91 -1.33
C CYS A 85 3.66 5.45 -1.03
N SER A 86 4.71 4.66 -1.07
CA SER A 86 4.75 3.27 -0.60
C SER A 86 6.21 2.84 -0.51
N VAL A 87 6.52 1.89 0.35
CA VAL A 87 7.88 1.34 0.50
C VAL A 87 7.84 -0.17 0.67
N ALA A 88 8.91 -0.85 0.25
CA ALA A 88 9.11 -2.27 0.48
C ALA A 88 10.39 -2.52 1.28
N LEU A 89 10.33 -3.45 2.23
CA LEU A 89 11.46 -3.86 3.06
C LEU A 89 11.72 -5.35 2.86
N GLY A 90 12.96 -5.72 2.56
CA GLY A 90 13.42 -7.11 2.56
C GLY A 90 13.90 -7.51 3.95
N LEU A 91 13.00 -8.11 4.74
CA LEU A 91 13.24 -8.54 6.11
C LEU A 91 13.75 -9.99 6.16
N PRO A 92 14.29 -10.48 7.30
CA PRO A 92 14.85 -11.84 7.39
C PRO A 92 13.89 -12.95 6.99
N GLU A 93 12.58 -12.80 7.25
CA GLU A 93 11.57 -13.82 6.96
C GLU A 93 10.66 -13.45 5.79
N GLY A 94 10.98 -12.40 5.01
CA GLY A 94 10.23 -12.06 3.80
C GLY A 94 10.08 -10.58 3.51
N ASN A 95 9.34 -10.27 2.46
CA ASN A 95 9.14 -8.91 1.97
C ASN A 95 7.93 -8.28 2.65
N LEU A 96 8.15 -7.18 3.33
CA LEU A 96 7.12 -6.32 3.91
C LEU A 96 6.81 -5.17 2.96
N LEU A 97 5.53 -4.87 2.78
CA LEU A 97 5.04 -3.68 2.10
C LEU A 97 4.48 -2.70 3.13
N ILE A 98 4.75 -1.41 2.99
CA ILE A 98 4.04 -0.36 3.73
C ILE A 98 3.22 0.44 2.72
N ASP A 99 1.92 0.42 2.92
CA ASP A 99 0.87 0.97 2.07
C ASP A 99 0.78 0.36 0.66
N SER A 100 -0.44 0.28 0.14
CA SER A 100 -0.77 -0.27 -1.17
C SER A 100 -1.58 0.74 -1.98
N GLY A 101 -0.95 1.85 -2.36
CA GLY A 101 -1.59 2.90 -3.14
C GLY A 101 -1.98 2.46 -4.57
N PRO A 102 -2.70 3.31 -5.32
CA PRO A 102 -3.17 2.99 -6.68
C PRO A 102 -2.07 2.63 -7.69
N ASP A 103 -0.82 3.03 -7.42
CA ASP A 103 0.33 2.74 -8.27
C ASP A 103 1.03 1.41 -7.95
N LEU A 104 0.55 0.66 -6.94
CA LEU A 104 1.20 -0.55 -6.41
C LEU A 104 1.65 -1.51 -7.50
N ARG A 105 0.76 -1.83 -8.44
CA ARG A 105 1.08 -2.75 -9.53
C ARG A 105 2.30 -2.32 -10.32
N MET A 106 2.38 -1.05 -10.70
CA MET A 106 3.50 -0.52 -11.47
C MET A 106 4.79 -0.46 -10.65
N GLN A 107 4.66 -0.13 -9.37
CA GLN A 107 5.76 -0.09 -8.40
C GLN A 107 6.39 -1.48 -8.23
N LEU A 108 5.60 -2.51 -7.96
CA LEU A 108 6.06 -3.88 -7.79
C LEU A 108 6.67 -4.46 -9.09
N LEU A 109 6.08 -4.16 -10.25
CA LEU A 109 6.62 -4.57 -11.55
C LEU A 109 7.96 -3.90 -11.87
N ARG A 110 8.12 -2.59 -11.58
CA ARG A 110 9.37 -1.85 -11.75
C ARG A 110 10.50 -2.46 -10.93
N GLU A 111 10.25 -2.76 -9.66
CA GLU A 111 11.25 -3.35 -8.76
C GLU A 111 11.35 -4.87 -8.88
N ARG A 112 10.52 -5.50 -9.70
CA ARG A 112 10.41 -6.97 -9.85
C ARG A 112 10.16 -7.68 -8.53
N ILE A 113 9.31 -7.12 -7.68
CA ILE A 113 8.88 -7.72 -6.42
C ILE A 113 7.62 -8.53 -6.70
N GLY A 114 7.76 -9.84 -6.79
CA GLY A 114 6.65 -10.76 -7.10
C GLY A 114 5.94 -11.32 -5.87
N ILE A 115 6.53 -11.15 -4.68
CA ILE A 115 5.98 -11.68 -3.42
C ILE A 115 6.00 -10.60 -2.35
N VAL A 116 4.84 -10.42 -1.70
CA VAL A 116 4.65 -9.59 -0.51
C VAL A 116 4.14 -10.51 0.60
N HIS A 117 4.91 -10.65 1.69
CA HIS A 117 4.59 -11.58 2.80
C HIS A 117 3.65 -10.96 3.83
N ALA A 118 3.67 -9.63 3.98
CA ALA A 118 2.79 -8.87 4.87
C ALA A 118 2.66 -7.43 4.38
N VAL A 119 1.58 -6.76 4.78
CA VAL A 119 1.36 -5.32 4.53
C VAL A 119 1.12 -4.61 5.85
N LEU A 120 1.82 -3.50 6.09
CA LEU A 120 1.49 -2.51 7.11
C LEU A 120 0.75 -1.35 6.46
N TYR A 121 -0.24 -0.79 7.12
CA TYR A 121 -0.91 0.43 6.69
C TYR A 121 -0.68 1.56 7.66
N THR A 122 -0.31 2.71 7.13
CA THR A 122 -0.16 3.94 7.88
C THR A 122 -1.53 4.52 8.25
N HIS A 123 -2.45 4.60 7.29
CA HIS A 123 -3.80 5.14 7.44
C HIS A 123 -4.73 4.76 6.27
N GLU A 124 -5.97 5.29 6.26
CA GLU A 124 -7.03 4.88 5.32
C GLU A 124 -7.21 5.79 4.08
N HIS A 125 -6.33 6.72 3.78
CA HIS A 125 -6.45 7.54 2.57
C HIS A 125 -6.29 6.70 1.29
N ALA A 126 -6.91 7.17 0.22
CA ALA A 126 -7.01 6.42 -1.03
C ALA A 126 -5.65 6.15 -1.68
N ASP A 127 -4.75 7.10 -1.59
CA ASP A 127 -3.38 7.01 -2.14
C ASP A 127 -2.49 6.02 -1.41
N HIS A 128 -2.86 5.59 -0.19
CA HIS A 128 -2.18 4.55 0.60
C HIS A 128 -2.86 3.18 0.52
N LEU A 129 -4.11 3.11 0.05
CA LEU A 129 -4.92 1.89 0.21
C LEU A 129 -5.43 1.27 -1.11
N PHE A 130 -5.75 2.07 -2.15
CA PHE A 130 -6.65 1.61 -3.20
C PHE A 130 -5.99 0.73 -4.29
N GLY A 131 -4.74 0.35 -4.15
CA GLY A 131 -4.09 -0.71 -4.92
C GLY A 131 -4.12 -2.10 -4.27
N LEU A 132 -4.81 -2.25 -3.12
CA LEU A 132 -4.87 -3.52 -2.37
C LEU A 132 -5.29 -4.72 -3.22
N ASP A 133 -6.20 -4.53 -4.18
CA ASP A 133 -6.68 -5.62 -5.05
C ASP A 133 -5.58 -6.21 -5.95
N ASP A 134 -4.50 -5.48 -6.22
CA ASP A 134 -3.36 -5.98 -7.00
C ASP A 134 -2.57 -7.09 -6.28
N LEU A 135 -2.78 -7.27 -4.97
CA LEU A 135 -2.24 -8.39 -4.20
C LEU A 135 -2.98 -9.71 -4.45
N ARG A 136 -4.00 -9.74 -5.29
CA ARG A 136 -4.90 -10.87 -5.55
C ARG A 136 -4.19 -12.18 -5.89
N LEU A 137 -3.06 -12.14 -6.59
CA LEU A 137 -2.30 -13.33 -6.96
C LEU A 137 -1.26 -13.75 -5.92
N VAL A 138 -0.88 -12.87 -5.01
CA VAL A 138 0.17 -13.13 -4.02
C VAL A 138 -0.13 -14.36 -3.14
N PRO A 139 -1.37 -14.61 -2.66
CA PRO A 139 -1.71 -15.79 -1.89
C PRO A 139 -1.44 -17.12 -2.59
N PHE A 140 -1.42 -17.16 -3.92
CA PHE A 140 -1.06 -18.38 -4.67
C PHE A 140 0.42 -18.74 -4.54
N TYR A 141 1.27 -17.74 -4.42
CA TYR A 141 2.71 -17.94 -4.23
C TYR A 141 3.05 -18.21 -2.77
N LEU A 142 2.33 -17.56 -1.84
CA LEU A 142 2.54 -17.73 -0.39
C LEU A 142 1.96 -19.05 0.14
N GLY A 143 0.85 -19.54 -0.45
CA GLY A 143 0.08 -20.67 0.09
C GLY A 143 -0.85 -20.30 1.25
N TYR A 144 -0.91 -19.02 1.64
CA TYR A 144 -1.76 -18.49 2.70
C TYR A 144 -2.28 -17.08 2.34
N PRO A 145 -3.36 -16.57 3.01
CA PRO A 145 -3.85 -15.21 2.83
C PRO A 145 -2.80 -14.16 3.19
N VAL A 146 -2.72 -13.06 2.44
CA VAL A 146 -1.81 -11.95 2.79
C VAL A 146 -2.25 -11.31 4.09
N PRO A 147 -1.40 -11.27 5.14
CA PRO A 147 -1.72 -10.59 6.38
C PRO A 147 -1.56 -9.07 6.24
N LEU A 148 -2.59 -8.34 6.67
CA LEU A 148 -2.69 -6.89 6.67
C LEU A 148 -2.71 -6.40 8.11
N TYR A 149 -1.71 -5.62 8.51
CA TYR A 149 -1.57 -5.06 9.84
C TYR A 149 -1.97 -3.59 9.82
N CYS A 150 -3.01 -3.22 10.53
CA CYS A 150 -3.54 -1.86 10.52
C CYS A 150 -4.43 -1.56 11.73
N GLU A 151 -4.68 -0.29 11.97
CA GLU A 151 -5.61 0.16 13.01
C GLU A 151 -7.08 -0.18 12.65
N PRO A 152 -7.99 -0.23 13.64
CA PRO A 152 -9.41 -0.55 13.41
C PRO A 152 -10.12 0.37 12.41
N THR A 153 -9.71 1.64 12.29
CA THR A 153 -10.24 2.61 11.31
C THR A 153 -9.91 2.18 9.89
N VAL A 154 -8.65 1.81 9.66
CA VAL A 154 -8.16 1.30 8.37
C VAL A 154 -8.83 -0.02 8.01
N GLN A 155 -8.99 -0.94 8.99
CA GLN A 155 -9.71 -2.20 8.76
C GLN A 155 -11.14 -1.97 8.27
N ARG A 156 -11.87 -1.06 8.92
CA ARG A 156 -13.24 -0.69 8.49
C ARG A 156 -13.26 -0.12 7.07
N ARG A 157 -12.28 0.71 6.73
CA ARG A 157 -12.15 1.25 5.38
C ARG A 157 -11.88 0.15 4.36
N ILE A 158 -10.95 -0.76 4.63
CA ILE A 158 -10.62 -1.90 3.77
C ILE A 158 -11.87 -2.75 3.55
N GLN A 159 -12.55 -3.16 4.62
CA GLN A 159 -13.75 -4.00 4.54
C GLN A 159 -14.89 -3.32 3.77
N LYS A 160 -15.03 -2.00 3.88
CA LYS A 160 -16.03 -1.23 3.15
C LYS A 160 -15.70 -1.05 1.67
N SER A 161 -14.42 -0.78 1.35
CA SER A 161 -13.98 -0.47 -0.02
C SER A 161 -13.77 -1.72 -0.87
N PHE A 162 -13.44 -2.84 -0.22
CA PHE A 162 -13.15 -4.15 -0.84
C PHE A 162 -14.08 -5.24 -0.26
N ASP A 163 -15.34 -4.91 -0.02
CA ASP A 163 -16.33 -5.78 0.62
C ASP A 163 -16.41 -7.17 -0.02
N TYR A 164 -16.28 -7.24 -1.36
CA TYR A 164 -16.28 -8.49 -2.13
C TYR A 164 -15.18 -9.48 -1.68
N ALA A 165 -14.08 -8.99 -1.06
CA ALA A 165 -13.03 -9.84 -0.52
C ALA A 165 -13.38 -10.45 0.85
N PHE A 166 -14.40 -9.90 1.55
CA PHE A 166 -14.77 -10.25 2.92
C PHE A 166 -16.19 -10.80 3.09
N THR A 167 -17.05 -10.73 2.07
CA THR A 167 -18.48 -11.10 2.15
C THR A 167 -18.77 -12.60 2.29
N GLY A 168 -17.75 -13.46 2.32
CA GLY A 168 -17.93 -14.90 2.50
C GLY A 168 -18.60 -15.63 1.32
N ASN A 169 -18.97 -14.92 0.26
CA ASN A 169 -19.47 -15.53 -0.97
C ASN A 169 -18.38 -16.40 -1.60
N ARG A 170 -18.76 -17.61 -2.07
CA ARG A 170 -17.79 -18.45 -2.80
C ARG A 170 -17.32 -17.72 -4.05
N PRO A 171 -16.00 -17.46 -4.17
CA PRO A 171 -15.48 -16.83 -5.39
C PRO A 171 -15.84 -17.69 -6.60
N SER A 172 -16.15 -17.07 -7.73
CA SER A 172 -16.50 -17.75 -8.98
C SER A 172 -15.39 -18.67 -9.50
N HIS A 173 -14.14 -18.35 -9.17
CA HIS A 173 -12.95 -19.14 -9.49
C HIS A 173 -11.79 -18.77 -8.54
N PRO A 174 -10.74 -19.60 -8.43
CA PRO A 174 -9.53 -19.25 -7.71
C PRO A 174 -8.91 -17.94 -8.25
N GLY A 175 -8.60 -16.99 -7.36
CA GLY A 175 -8.06 -15.68 -7.73
C GLY A 175 -9.10 -14.65 -8.19
N ALA A 176 -10.40 -14.94 -8.08
CA ALA A 176 -11.44 -13.96 -8.35
C ALA A 176 -11.40 -12.78 -7.39
N VAL A 177 -10.94 -13.02 -6.16
CA VAL A 177 -10.80 -12.01 -5.09
C VAL A 177 -9.48 -12.19 -4.36
N PRO A 178 -8.87 -11.13 -3.79
CA PRO A 178 -7.72 -11.26 -2.93
C PRO A 178 -8.08 -12.04 -1.65
N LYS A 179 -7.19 -12.92 -1.21
CA LYS A 179 -7.31 -13.58 0.09
C LYS A 179 -6.47 -12.82 1.10
N LEU A 180 -7.12 -12.25 2.10
CA LEU A 180 -6.55 -11.31 3.04
C LEU A 180 -6.91 -11.72 4.47
N THR A 181 -6.01 -11.44 5.43
CA THR A 181 -6.26 -11.60 6.86
C THR A 181 -5.95 -10.27 7.55
N LEU A 182 -6.90 -9.75 8.35
CA LEU A 182 -6.74 -8.50 9.07
C LEU A 182 -6.18 -8.76 10.47
N HIS A 183 -5.12 -8.03 10.82
CA HIS A 183 -4.49 -8.02 12.12
C HIS A 183 -4.54 -6.60 12.69
N THR A 184 -5.14 -6.45 13.87
CA THR A 184 -5.23 -5.16 14.54
C THR A 184 -3.90 -4.83 15.20
N ILE A 185 -3.38 -3.64 14.93
CA ILE A 185 -2.25 -3.04 15.63
C ILE A 185 -2.64 -1.71 16.28
N GLY A 186 -1.86 -1.31 17.26
CA GLY A 186 -1.88 0.00 17.89
C GLY A 186 -0.48 0.58 17.91
N THR A 187 -0.06 1.19 19.04
CA THR A 187 1.27 1.80 19.22
C THR A 187 2.26 0.90 19.97
N ASP A 188 1.85 -0.29 20.39
CA ASP A 188 2.74 -1.26 21.02
C ASP A 188 3.63 -1.91 19.96
N SER A 189 4.91 -2.15 20.32
CA SER A 189 5.84 -2.88 19.45
C SER A 189 5.42 -4.34 19.31
N PHE A 190 5.66 -4.91 18.13
CA PHE A 190 5.39 -6.31 17.84
C PHE A 190 6.43 -6.91 16.88
N SER A 191 6.54 -8.24 16.88
CA SER A 191 7.43 -8.94 15.94
C SER A 191 6.72 -9.22 14.62
N LEU A 192 7.40 -8.94 13.51
CA LEU A 192 6.91 -9.21 12.15
C LEU A 192 8.06 -9.56 11.22
N LEU A 193 7.97 -10.68 10.52
CA LEU A 193 8.98 -11.15 9.55
C LEU A 193 10.42 -11.12 10.10
N GLY A 194 10.59 -11.54 11.36
CA GLY A 194 11.90 -11.69 12.01
C GLY A 194 12.50 -10.39 12.57
N VAL A 195 11.74 -9.29 12.60
CA VAL A 195 12.18 -8.02 13.21
C VAL A 195 11.15 -7.47 14.18
N GLU A 196 11.59 -6.60 15.09
CA GLU A 196 10.68 -5.78 15.89
C GLU A 196 10.22 -4.58 15.08
N VAL A 197 8.90 -4.35 15.04
CA VAL A 197 8.26 -3.18 14.45
C VAL A 197 7.73 -2.31 15.58
N THR A 198 8.13 -1.05 15.62
CA THR A 198 7.60 -0.07 16.56
C THR A 198 6.72 0.94 15.83
N PRO A 199 5.38 0.87 15.99
CA PRO A 199 4.49 1.88 15.45
C PRO A 199 4.72 3.24 16.14
N LEU A 200 4.60 4.29 15.35
CA LEU A 200 4.87 5.68 15.74
C LEU A 200 3.60 6.51 15.50
N ARG A 201 2.99 7.04 16.56
CA ARG A 201 1.82 7.93 16.41
C ARG A 201 2.26 9.25 15.82
N LEU A 202 1.63 9.70 14.74
CA LEU A 202 1.89 10.97 14.05
C LEU A 202 0.57 11.73 13.90
N LYS A 203 0.65 13.06 13.79
CA LYS A 203 -0.49 13.91 13.47
C LYS A 203 -0.55 14.15 11.97
N HIS A 204 -1.76 14.22 11.43
CA HIS A 204 -2.03 14.51 10.02
C HIS A 204 -3.18 15.54 9.93
N GLY A 205 -2.91 16.74 10.38
CA GLY A 205 -3.90 17.79 10.62
C GLY A 205 -4.51 17.73 12.03
N ALA A 206 -5.49 18.58 12.27
CA ALA A 206 -5.99 18.85 13.61
C ALA A 206 -6.61 17.63 14.32
N ASP A 207 -7.35 16.80 13.58
CA ASP A 207 -8.19 15.74 14.15
C ASP A 207 -7.88 14.33 13.61
N PHE A 208 -6.84 14.19 12.82
CA PHE A 208 -6.48 12.93 12.19
C PHE A 208 -5.09 12.47 12.62
N GLU A 209 -4.98 11.20 12.97
CA GLU A 209 -3.73 10.57 13.36
C GLU A 209 -3.41 9.38 12.45
N VAL A 210 -2.13 9.20 12.18
CA VAL A 210 -1.62 8.12 11.34
C VAL A 210 -0.51 7.37 12.05
N LEU A 211 -0.12 6.21 11.51
CA LEU A 211 1.03 5.46 11.99
C LEU A 211 2.24 5.66 11.07
N GLY A 212 3.37 6.05 11.65
CA GLY A 212 4.68 5.74 11.11
C GLY A 212 5.19 4.42 11.66
N PHE A 213 6.34 3.95 11.19
CA PHE A 213 6.92 2.68 11.64
C PHE A 213 8.44 2.79 11.79
N ARG A 214 8.96 2.26 12.90
CA ARG A 214 10.41 2.12 13.14
C ARG A 214 10.82 0.66 13.06
N PHE A 215 11.93 0.40 12.38
CA PHE A 215 12.61 -0.88 12.22
C PHE A 215 14.06 -0.71 12.65
N GLY A 216 14.41 -1.12 13.88
CA GLY A 216 15.74 -0.90 14.43
C GLY A 216 16.15 0.58 14.42
N ASN A 217 17.08 0.96 13.55
CA ASN A 217 17.61 2.32 13.43
C ASN A 217 17.05 3.12 12.20
N ILE A 218 16.02 2.60 11.54
CA ILE A 218 15.31 3.28 10.44
C ILE A 218 13.87 3.60 10.87
N ALA A 219 13.39 4.82 10.60
CA ALA A 219 11.99 5.20 10.82
C ALA A 219 11.38 5.78 9.55
N TYR A 220 10.13 5.39 9.25
CA TYR A 220 9.30 5.88 8.15
C TYR A 220 8.11 6.66 8.70
N CYS A 221 8.07 7.96 8.42
CA CYS A 221 7.10 8.93 8.94
C CYS A 221 6.53 9.74 7.76
N THR A 222 5.57 9.19 7.04
CA THR A 222 4.85 9.87 5.95
C THR A 222 3.56 10.49 6.48
N ASP A 223 3.01 11.45 5.72
CA ASP A 223 1.70 12.05 5.96
C ASP A 223 1.56 12.63 7.37
N THR A 224 2.41 13.60 7.66
CA THR A 224 2.42 14.21 8.99
C THR A 224 2.77 15.69 8.93
N ASP A 225 2.13 16.49 9.79
CA ASP A 225 2.43 17.89 10.06
C ASP A 225 2.93 18.13 11.48
N GLU A 226 2.88 17.08 12.36
CA GLU A 226 3.38 17.15 13.71
C GLU A 226 3.82 15.76 14.20
N ILE A 227 4.98 15.71 14.86
CA ILE A 227 5.45 14.52 15.58
C ILE A 227 5.26 14.75 17.09
N PRO A 228 4.34 14.05 17.77
CA PRO A 228 4.13 14.18 19.21
C PRO A 228 5.39 13.93 20.04
N LEU A 229 5.52 14.57 21.20
CA LEU A 229 6.70 14.44 22.07
C LEU A 229 7.01 12.99 22.47
N GLU A 230 5.98 12.16 22.67
CA GLU A 230 6.17 10.74 22.95
C GLU A 230 6.84 10.05 21.77
N THR A 231 6.36 10.28 20.55
CA THR A 231 6.94 9.73 19.32
C THR A 231 8.35 10.26 19.08
N MET A 232 8.62 11.54 19.34
CA MET A 232 9.98 12.11 19.27
C MET A 232 10.97 11.35 20.15
N SER A 233 10.53 10.86 21.32
CA SER A 233 11.37 10.05 22.20
C SER A 233 11.75 8.69 21.59
N ARG A 234 10.85 8.12 20.76
CA ARG A 234 11.03 6.85 20.05
C ARG A 234 11.88 7.00 18.78
N LEU A 235 12.14 8.22 18.32
CA LEU A 235 12.98 8.50 17.14
C LEU A 235 14.46 8.73 17.48
N LYS A 236 14.86 8.61 18.75
CA LYS A 236 16.26 8.76 19.14
C LYS A 236 17.13 7.62 18.62
N GLY A 237 18.38 7.96 18.23
CA GLY A 237 19.38 6.98 17.82
C GLY A 237 19.10 6.36 16.44
N LEU A 238 18.41 7.05 15.55
CA LEU A 238 18.24 6.62 14.18
C LEU A 238 19.51 6.85 13.35
N ASP A 239 19.80 5.91 12.48
CA ASP A 239 20.71 6.14 11.37
C ASP A 239 19.97 6.80 10.20
N VAL A 240 18.74 6.38 9.92
CA VAL A 240 17.94 6.91 8.82
C VAL A 240 16.55 7.33 9.28
N LEU A 241 16.18 8.55 8.92
CA LEU A 241 14.81 9.07 9.01
C LEU A 241 14.23 9.24 7.62
N ILE A 242 13.05 8.69 7.37
CA ILE A 242 12.23 9.01 6.21
C ILE A 242 11.07 9.88 6.70
N LEU A 243 10.94 11.10 6.18
CA LEU A 243 10.00 12.09 6.69
C LEU A 243 9.19 12.74 5.58
N ASP A 244 7.93 13.04 5.87
CA ASP A 244 7.06 13.85 5.02
C ASP A 244 7.68 15.24 4.76
N ALA A 245 7.63 15.70 3.49
CA ALA A 245 7.95 17.08 3.11
C ALA A 245 7.19 17.44 1.83
N LEU A 246 5.97 17.93 1.97
CA LEU A 246 5.06 18.09 0.85
C LEU A 246 5.53 19.12 -0.18
N ARG A 247 5.90 20.33 0.26
CA ARG A 247 6.18 21.49 -0.59
C ARG A 247 6.92 22.58 0.19
N PRO A 248 7.43 23.65 -0.49
CA PRO A 248 8.13 24.74 0.22
C PRO A 248 7.24 25.54 1.18
N ARG A 249 5.94 25.67 0.86
CA ARG A 249 5.00 26.48 1.66
C ARG A 249 4.28 25.64 2.71
N PRO A 250 3.95 26.17 3.88
CA PRO A 250 3.18 25.48 4.92
C PRO A 250 1.88 24.85 4.38
N HIS A 251 1.52 23.71 4.95
CA HIS A 251 0.30 22.98 4.70
C HIS A 251 -0.37 22.58 6.02
N VAL A 252 -1.69 22.42 6.01
CA VAL A 252 -2.48 22.15 7.23
C VAL A 252 -2.41 20.71 7.71
N THR A 253 -1.85 19.80 6.92
CA THR A 253 -1.80 18.35 7.21
C THR A 253 -0.45 17.71 6.90
N HIS A 254 0.52 18.46 6.38
CA HIS A 254 1.84 17.96 6.01
C HIS A 254 2.90 19.00 6.35
N PHE A 255 4.09 18.56 6.66
CA PHE A 255 5.24 19.44 6.77
C PHE A 255 5.53 20.16 5.44
N SER A 256 5.84 21.45 5.52
CA SER A 256 6.63 22.10 4.49
C SER A 256 8.07 21.58 4.53
N LEU A 257 8.86 21.83 3.48
CA LEU A 257 10.25 21.40 3.44
C LEU A 257 11.06 22.00 4.62
N ASP A 258 10.87 23.27 4.94
CA ASP A 258 11.60 23.93 6.01
C ASP A 258 11.24 23.34 7.39
N GLU A 259 9.93 23.10 7.65
CA GLU A 259 9.47 22.44 8.88
C GLU A 259 10.03 21.00 8.98
N ALA A 260 10.06 20.26 7.89
CA ALA A 260 10.62 18.93 7.84
C ALA A 260 12.14 18.94 8.14
N VAL A 261 12.89 19.91 7.61
CA VAL A 261 14.32 20.10 7.92
C VAL A 261 14.52 20.40 9.41
N GLU A 262 13.71 21.26 10.02
CA GLU A 262 13.79 21.53 11.46
C GLU A 262 13.51 20.28 12.30
N VAL A 263 12.52 19.49 11.92
CA VAL A 263 12.21 18.21 12.61
C VAL A 263 13.36 17.23 12.44
N ALA A 264 13.93 17.11 11.23
CA ALA A 264 15.08 16.24 10.97
C ALA A 264 16.30 16.62 11.84
N HIS A 265 16.59 17.89 11.99
CA HIS A 265 17.65 18.37 12.92
C HIS A 265 17.36 18.01 14.36
N ARG A 266 16.09 18.10 14.81
CA ARG A 266 15.70 17.74 16.18
C ARG A 266 15.80 16.24 16.45
N VAL A 267 15.50 15.38 15.45
CA VAL A 267 15.65 13.94 15.53
C VAL A 267 17.13 13.55 15.51
N GLY A 268 17.93 14.21 14.69
CA GLY A 268 19.39 14.03 14.62
C GLY A 268 19.80 12.68 14.02
N ALA A 269 19.05 12.15 13.06
CA ALA A 269 19.43 10.98 12.27
C ALA A 269 20.68 11.29 11.44
N ARG A 270 21.50 10.28 11.13
CA ARG A 270 22.70 10.45 10.30
C ARG A 270 22.35 10.82 8.85
N GLN A 271 21.24 10.26 8.35
CA GLN A 271 20.70 10.54 7.03
C GLN A 271 19.20 10.75 7.13
N THR A 272 18.66 11.77 6.46
CA THR A 272 17.23 11.98 6.30
C THR A 272 16.86 11.97 4.83
N PHE A 273 15.78 11.22 4.49
CA PHE A 273 15.17 11.25 3.16
C PHE A 273 13.78 11.84 3.26
N PHE A 274 13.52 12.89 2.48
CA PHE A 274 12.18 13.46 2.40
C PHE A 274 11.33 12.72 1.36
N THR A 275 10.05 12.51 1.67
CA THR A 275 9.07 11.78 0.86
C THR A 275 7.73 12.52 0.81
N HIS A 276 6.73 11.97 0.15
CA HIS A 276 5.37 12.52 -0.04
C HIS A 276 5.34 13.89 -0.74
N MET A 277 6.25 14.08 -1.67
CA MET A 277 6.55 15.37 -2.29
C MET A 277 5.59 15.76 -3.41
N SER A 278 5.27 17.04 -3.49
CA SER A 278 4.52 17.64 -4.60
C SER A 278 5.43 18.03 -5.77
N HIS A 279 4.80 18.53 -6.83
CA HIS A 279 5.49 19.07 -8.02
C HIS A 279 6.12 20.46 -7.80
N GLU A 280 6.12 20.97 -6.58
CA GLU A 280 6.80 22.23 -6.23
C GLU A 280 8.26 22.00 -5.83
N LEU A 281 8.66 20.75 -5.58
CA LEU A 281 10.03 20.37 -5.23
C LEU A 281 10.70 19.72 -6.45
N GLU A 282 11.54 20.49 -7.16
CA GLU A 282 12.41 19.96 -8.20
C GLU A 282 13.57 19.18 -7.54
N HIS A 283 13.84 17.96 -8.00
CA HIS A 283 14.72 17.03 -7.26
C HIS A 283 16.12 17.58 -7.08
N GLU A 284 16.82 17.91 -8.19
CA GLU A 284 18.23 18.26 -8.13
C GLU A 284 18.46 19.62 -7.47
N ALA A 285 17.64 20.61 -7.80
CA ALA A 285 17.75 21.94 -7.21
C ALA A 285 17.47 21.93 -5.71
N THR A 286 16.47 21.16 -5.29
CA THR A 286 16.13 21.02 -3.86
C THR A 286 17.23 20.28 -3.11
N CYS A 287 17.73 19.14 -3.60
CA CYS A 287 18.81 18.41 -2.94
C CYS A 287 20.07 19.29 -2.77
N LYS A 288 20.40 20.13 -3.74
CA LYS A 288 21.55 21.07 -3.64
C LYS A 288 21.37 22.16 -2.56
N SER A 289 20.13 22.45 -2.16
CA SER A 289 19.83 23.46 -1.14
C SER A 289 19.66 22.88 0.26
N LEU A 290 19.51 21.55 0.38
CA LEU A 290 19.33 20.88 1.66
C LEU A 290 20.65 20.85 2.47
N PRO A 291 20.54 20.80 3.81
CA PRO A 291 21.70 20.56 4.68
C PRO A 291 22.37 19.22 4.42
N ASP A 292 23.65 19.11 4.79
CA ASP A 292 24.40 17.86 4.72
C ASP A 292 23.67 16.73 5.46
N GLY A 293 23.60 15.54 4.84
CA GLY A 293 22.88 14.39 5.40
C GLY A 293 21.36 14.42 5.18
N MET A 294 20.86 15.33 4.33
CA MET A 294 19.44 15.39 3.97
C MET A 294 19.28 15.39 2.45
N ASP A 295 18.39 14.54 1.94
CA ASP A 295 18.12 14.40 0.51
C ASP A 295 16.63 14.18 0.24
N LEU A 296 16.19 14.47 -0.98
CA LEU A 296 14.90 14.00 -1.45
C LEU A 296 15.01 12.51 -1.84
N ALA A 297 14.06 11.70 -1.40
CA ALA A 297 13.90 10.36 -1.95
C ALA A 297 13.41 10.40 -3.41
N TYR A 298 13.54 9.29 -4.12
CA TYR A 298 12.98 9.10 -5.46
C TYR A 298 12.54 7.67 -5.65
N ASP A 299 11.62 7.47 -6.58
CA ASP A 299 11.06 6.15 -6.89
C ASP A 299 12.16 5.18 -7.35
N GLY A 300 12.30 4.06 -6.64
CA GLY A 300 13.34 3.07 -6.88
C GLY A 300 14.64 3.27 -6.08
N LEU A 301 14.76 4.32 -5.25
CA LEU A 301 15.89 4.47 -4.33
C LEU A 301 15.92 3.28 -3.36
N LYS A 302 17.11 2.71 -3.15
CA LYS A 302 17.38 1.59 -2.25
C LYS A 302 18.41 1.99 -1.22
N ILE A 303 18.09 1.74 0.04
CA ILE A 303 19.02 1.94 1.15
C ILE A 303 19.16 0.64 1.95
N PRO A 304 20.31 0.37 2.58
CA PRO A 304 20.48 -0.82 3.39
C PRO A 304 19.60 -0.76 4.65
N LEU A 305 19.00 -1.90 5.01
CA LEU A 305 18.46 -2.15 6.34
C LEU A 305 19.64 -2.63 7.22
N THR A 306 20.06 -1.81 8.16
CA THR A 306 21.21 -2.08 9.06
C THR A 306 20.74 -2.42 10.45
#